data_a4e711d71e2fbc249e6a1ad95a03921f
#
_entry.id   a4e711d71e2fbc249e6a1ad95a03921f
#
_cell.length_a   1.000
_cell.length_b   1.000
_cell.length_c   1.000
_cell.angle_alpha   90.00
_cell.angle_beta   90.00
_cell.angle_gamma   90.00
#
_symmetry.space_group_name_H-M   'P 1'
#
loop_
_entity.id
_entity.type
_entity.pdbx_description
1 polymer ?
#
loop_
_entity_poly.entity_id
_entity_poly.type
_entity_poly.pdbx_seq_one_letter_code
_entity_poly.pdbx_strand_id
1 'polypeptide(L)'
;MVAIVTQVSFWRVLEEKTVRRSGGAKNIGVDVRIIAASNEDLEKRVAAKGFREDLFYRLNVFHIKMPPLRDRPGAVTVLTDHFLSQYAAIYGKDVERVSHETYRLLRHYPWPGNVRELKNVIQAAVLMVDGKELTPEFIPERIRESTPIAENSSESVCSIRLGATLDSVEKELIRMTLTHVRGNKKLAASILGISRRALYNKLKRHHLFCLCTLCAQALVS
;
A
#
# COMPACT_ATOMS: atom_id res chain seq x y z
N MET A 1 -2.11 16.26 23.77
CA MET A 1 -0.78 16.71 24.28
C MET A 1 -0.77 16.56 25.79
N VAL A 2 0.12 15.74 26.34
CA VAL A 2 0.22 15.56 27.80
C VAL A 2 0.99 16.73 28.40
N ALA A 3 0.36 17.47 29.30
CA ALA A 3 1.02 18.60 29.95
C ALA A 3 2.24 18.15 30.77
N ILE A 4 3.27 18.99 30.88
CA ILE A 4 4.52 18.64 31.60
C ILE A 4 4.23 18.20 33.04
N VAL A 5 3.25 18.82 33.71
CA VAL A 5 2.82 18.43 35.06
C VAL A 5 2.32 16.99 35.14
N THR A 6 1.58 16.55 34.11
CA THR A 6 1.11 15.16 34.03
C THR A 6 2.23 14.17 33.78
N GLN A 7 3.29 14.59 33.05
CA GLN A 7 4.47 13.74 32.81
C GLN A 7 5.21 13.40 34.10
N VAL A 8 5.28 14.32 35.07
CA VAL A 8 5.86 14.06 36.41
C VAL A 8 5.07 12.99 37.15
N SER A 9 3.74 13.02 37.07
CA SER A 9 2.89 12.00 37.69
C SER A 9 3.07 10.64 37.05
N PHE A 10 3.18 10.57 35.74
CA PHE A 10 3.48 9.31 35.01
C PHE A 10 4.86 8.75 35.38
N TRP A 11 5.88 9.61 35.49
CA TRP A 11 7.22 9.16 35.87
C TRP A 11 7.20 8.47 37.24
N ARG A 12 6.48 9.04 38.24
CA ARG A 12 6.32 8.41 39.56
C ARG A 12 5.67 7.03 39.49
N VAL A 13 4.64 6.87 38.68
CA VAL A 13 3.99 5.57 38.50
C VAL A 13 4.94 4.54 37.92
N LEU A 14 5.78 4.94 36.95
CA LEU A 14 6.76 4.05 36.33
C LEU A 14 7.91 3.68 37.29
N GLU A 15 8.35 4.61 38.14
CA GLU A 15 9.49 4.41 39.02
C GLU A 15 9.08 3.78 40.37
N GLU A 16 8.11 4.40 41.05
CA GLU A 16 7.73 4.05 42.42
C GLU A 16 6.61 3.00 42.46
N LYS A 17 6.00 2.67 41.33
CA LYS A 17 4.81 1.80 41.24
C LYS A 17 3.69 2.25 42.20
N THR A 18 3.57 3.55 42.39
CA THR A 18 2.55 4.14 43.27
C THR A 18 1.72 5.17 42.54
N VAL A 19 0.43 5.22 42.86
CA VAL A 19 -0.50 6.23 42.35
C VAL A 19 -1.09 7.00 43.53
N ARG A 20 -1.19 8.33 43.36
CA ARG A 20 -1.86 9.21 44.33
C ARG A 20 -3.18 9.67 43.76
N ARG A 21 -4.26 9.47 44.49
CA ARG A 21 -5.58 9.98 44.11
C ARG A 21 -5.55 11.52 44.07
N SER A 22 -6.26 12.10 43.11
CA SER A 22 -6.46 13.54 43.06
C SER A 22 -7.09 14.05 44.36
N GLY A 23 -6.42 15.02 45.02
CA GLY A 23 -6.86 15.52 46.35
C GLY A 23 -6.53 14.63 47.56
N GLY A 24 -5.99 13.42 47.36
CA GLY A 24 -5.58 12.52 48.43
C GLY A 24 -4.12 12.67 48.85
N ALA A 25 -3.80 12.39 50.14
CA ALA A 25 -2.43 12.36 50.64
C ALA A 25 -1.76 10.97 50.57
N LYS A 26 -2.52 9.89 50.39
CA LYS A 26 -2.02 8.52 50.50
C LYS A 26 -1.54 7.98 49.16
N ASN A 27 -0.30 7.44 49.13
CA ASN A 27 0.21 6.68 48.00
C ASN A 27 -0.37 5.26 48.03
N ILE A 28 -0.83 4.76 46.90
CA ILE A 28 -1.36 3.41 46.72
C ILE A 28 -0.43 2.67 45.78
N GLY A 29 0.14 1.54 46.25
CA GLY A 29 0.95 0.67 45.40
C GLY A 29 0.10 0.04 44.30
N VAL A 30 0.64 0.01 43.09
CA VAL A 30 -0.01 -0.57 41.91
C VAL A 30 0.95 -1.51 41.18
N ASP A 31 0.46 -2.67 40.75
CA ASP A 31 1.18 -3.56 39.84
C ASP A 31 0.50 -3.49 38.47
N VAL A 32 1.11 -2.72 37.56
CA VAL A 32 0.54 -2.44 36.24
C VAL A 32 1.59 -2.59 35.16
N ARG A 33 1.16 -3.07 34.01
CA ARG A 33 1.96 -3.02 32.76
C ARG A 33 1.55 -1.77 32.00
N ILE A 34 2.51 -0.92 31.68
CA ILE A 34 2.28 0.33 30.92
C ILE A 34 2.59 0.09 29.44
N ILE A 35 1.64 0.47 28.59
CA ILE A 35 1.80 0.48 27.12
C ILE A 35 1.55 1.92 26.69
N ALA A 36 2.58 2.56 26.13
CA ALA A 36 2.49 3.92 25.60
C ALA A 36 2.42 3.88 24.07
N ALA A 37 1.65 4.78 23.47
CA ALA A 37 1.61 4.96 22.03
C ALA A 37 1.69 6.45 21.70
N SER A 38 2.46 6.79 20.67
CA SER A 38 2.62 8.15 20.17
C SER A 38 2.64 8.13 18.65
N ASN A 39 2.05 9.14 18.04
CA ASN A 39 2.18 9.45 16.63
C ASN A 39 3.27 10.49 16.35
N GLU A 40 3.91 11.02 17.39
CA GLU A 40 5.00 12.00 17.32
C GLU A 40 6.34 11.33 17.60
N ASP A 41 7.39 11.88 17.01
CA ASP A 41 8.78 11.55 17.30
C ASP A 41 9.16 12.12 18.67
N LEU A 42 9.20 11.24 19.67
CA LEU A 42 9.48 11.64 21.06
C LEU A 42 10.92 12.16 21.24
N GLU A 43 11.90 11.69 20.46
CA GLU A 43 13.29 12.17 20.52
C GLU A 43 13.36 13.64 20.12
N LYS A 44 12.66 14.03 19.03
CA LYS A 44 12.55 15.45 18.65
C LYS A 44 11.84 16.28 19.69
N ARG A 45 10.84 15.71 20.36
CA ARG A 45 10.11 16.40 21.44
C ARG A 45 10.98 16.60 22.67
N VAL A 46 11.84 15.66 23.02
CA VAL A 46 12.83 15.81 24.11
C VAL A 46 13.81 16.91 23.75
N ALA A 47 14.38 16.90 22.53
CA ALA A 47 15.30 17.95 22.06
C ALA A 47 14.64 19.35 22.09
N ALA A 48 13.35 19.45 21.78
CA ALA A 48 12.55 20.69 21.83
C ALA A 48 12.05 21.03 23.25
N LYS A 49 12.48 20.33 24.32
CA LYS A 49 12.04 20.49 25.71
C LYS A 49 10.51 20.36 25.92
N GLY A 50 9.80 19.74 24.97
CA GLY A 50 8.36 19.49 25.04
C GLY A 50 8.00 18.14 25.69
N PHE A 51 8.99 17.28 25.94
CA PHE A 51 8.86 16.02 26.63
C PHE A 51 10.06 15.80 27.56
N ARG A 52 9.82 15.24 28.73
CA ARG A 52 10.91 15.01 29.70
C ARG A 52 11.79 13.86 29.27
N GLU A 53 13.09 14.06 29.37
CA GLU A 53 14.09 13.09 28.97
C GLU A 53 14.10 11.85 29.88
N ASP A 54 13.91 12.05 31.20
CA ASP A 54 13.83 10.95 32.18
C ASP A 54 12.64 10.02 31.91
N LEU A 55 11.49 10.59 31.59
CA LEU A 55 10.28 9.83 31.21
C LEU A 55 10.46 9.11 29.87
N PHE A 56 11.12 9.76 28.90
CA PHE A 56 11.41 9.14 27.61
C PHE A 56 12.23 7.86 27.76
N TYR A 57 13.36 7.90 28.46
CA TYR A 57 14.19 6.72 28.67
C TYR A 57 13.47 5.61 29.44
N ARG A 58 12.57 5.94 30.34
CA ARG A 58 11.81 4.95 31.10
C ARG A 58 10.71 4.28 30.27
N LEU A 59 10.12 4.99 29.30
CA LEU A 59 9.13 4.45 28.37
C LEU A 59 9.76 3.70 27.19
N ASN A 60 10.92 4.12 26.73
CA ASN A 60 11.58 3.62 25.53
C ASN A 60 12.46 2.37 25.75
N VAL A 61 12.08 1.52 26.71
CA VAL A 61 12.79 0.24 26.96
C VAL A 61 12.54 -0.76 25.83
N PHE A 62 11.33 -0.78 25.28
CA PHE A 62 10.96 -1.64 24.16
C PHE A 62 10.09 -0.85 23.18
N HIS A 63 10.63 -0.55 22.00
CA HIS A 63 10.00 0.27 20.99
C HIS A 63 9.55 -0.57 19.80
N ILE A 64 8.26 -0.48 19.46
CA ILE A 64 7.69 -1.08 18.24
C ILE A 64 7.30 0.04 17.29
N LYS A 65 8.02 0.15 16.18
CA LYS A 65 7.66 1.09 15.12
C LYS A 65 6.63 0.44 14.18
N MET A 66 5.41 0.95 14.21
CA MET A 66 4.35 0.50 13.30
C MET A 66 4.58 1.08 11.90
N PRO A 67 4.86 0.26 10.87
CA PRO A 67 4.98 0.77 9.52
C PRO A 67 3.63 1.26 9.00
N PRO A 68 3.62 2.35 8.18
CA PRO A 68 2.39 2.85 7.58
C PRO A 68 1.80 1.85 6.58
N LEU A 69 0.53 2.03 6.23
CA LEU A 69 -0.21 1.10 5.38
C LEU A 69 0.38 1.01 3.96
N ARG A 70 0.95 2.10 3.43
CA ARG A 70 1.65 2.13 2.14
C ARG A 70 2.83 1.16 2.04
N ASP A 71 3.47 0.86 3.16
CA ASP A 71 4.60 -0.07 3.24
C ASP A 71 4.13 -1.54 3.39
N ARG A 72 2.81 -1.77 3.39
CA ARG A 72 2.16 -3.07 3.56
C ARG A 72 1.08 -3.33 2.48
N PRO A 73 1.42 -3.43 1.20
CA PRO A 73 0.42 -3.52 0.13
C PRO A 73 -0.52 -4.73 0.26
N GLY A 74 -0.04 -5.85 0.78
CA GLY A 74 -0.87 -7.03 1.07
C GLY A 74 -1.92 -6.80 2.16
N ALA A 75 -1.63 -5.93 3.13
CA ALA A 75 -2.57 -5.64 4.22
C ALA A 75 -3.80 -4.86 3.73
N VAL A 76 -3.68 -4.05 2.68
CA VAL A 76 -4.81 -3.30 2.11
C VAL A 76 -5.92 -4.25 1.68
N THR A 77 -5.60 -5.34 0.98
CA THR A 77 -6.60 -6.33 0.54
C THR A 77 -7.30 -7.00 1.73
N VAL A 78 -6.51 -7.54 2.66
CA VAL A 78 -7.04 -8.25 3.84
C VAL A 78 -7.93 -7.34 4.69
N LEU A 79 -7.51 -6.09 4.90
CA LEU A 79 -8.30 -5.12 5.66
C LEU A 79 -9.56 -4.69 4.91
N THR A 80 -9.50 -4.57 3.58
CA THR A 80 -10.68 -4.26 2.76
C THR A 80 -11.73 -5.34 2.90
N ASP A 81 -11.36 -6.63 2.77
CA ASP A 81 -12.28 -7.75 2.92
C ASP A 81 -12.87 -7.81 4.32
N HIS A 82 -12.05 -7.60 5.34
CA HIS A 82 -12.50 -7.55 6.73
C HIS A 82 -13.53 -6.44 6.96
N PHE A 83 -13.24 -5.21 6.52
CA PHE A 83 -14.16 -4.08 6.69
C PHE A 83 -15.40 -4.22 5.84
N LEU A 84 -15.30 -4.77 4.60
CA LEU A 84 -16.45 -5.06 3.78
C LEU A 84 -17.44 -5.98 4.53
N SER A 85 -16.96 -7.14 4.97
CA SER A 85 -17.78 -8.11 5.70
C SER A 85 -18.37 -7.51 6.98
N GLN A 86 -17.57 -6.75 7.75
CA GLN A 86 -18.02 -6.11 8.97
C GLN A 86 -19.14 -5.11 8.72
N TYR A 87 -19.00 -4.23 7.72
CA TYR A 87 -19.99 -3.20 7.44
C TYR A 87 -21.20 -3.72 6.68
N ALA A 88 -21.03 -4.72 5.80
CA ALA A 88 -22.16 -5.42 5.19
C ALA A 88 -23.08 -6.01 6.25
N ALA A 89 -22.53 -6.67 7.27
CA ALA A 89 -23.30 -7.21 8.39
C ALA A 89 -23.97 -6.12 9.22
N ILE A 90 -23.27 -5.01 9.53
CA ILE A 90 -23.80 -3.90 10.34
C ILE A 90 -24.98 -3.20 9.65
N TYR A 91 -24.86 -2.98 8.32
CA TYR A 91 -25.85 -2.22 7.55
C TYR A 91 -26.89 -3.09 6.84
N GLY A 92 -26.82 -4.42 6.99
CA GLY A 92 -27.74 -5.35 6.34
C GLY A 92 -27.66 -5.29 4.80
N LYS A 93 -26.45 -5.07 4.26
CA LYS A 93 -26.19 -5.00 2.83
C LYS A 93 -25.67 -6.34 2.31
N ASP A 94 -26.13 -6.74 1.12
CA ASP A 94 -25.74 -7.99 0.43
C ASP A 94 -24.45 -7.86 -0.38
N VAL A 95 -23.48 -7.10 0.12
CA VAL A 95 -22.19 -6.90 -0.55
C VAL A 95 -21.24 -8.02 -0.19
N GLU A 96 -20.96 -8.90 -1.15
CA GLU A 96 -20.18 -10.13 -0.92
C GLU A 96 -18.71 -9.99 -1.35
N ARG A 97 -18.43 -9.12 -2.33
CA ARG A 97 -17.10 -9.03 -2.95
C ARG A 97 -16.73 -7.61 -3.40
N VAL A 98 -15.44 -7.43 -3.62
CA VAL A 98 -14.86 -6.21 -4.18
C VAL A 98 -14.37 -6.51 -5.58
N SER A 99 -14.64 -5.64 -6.55
CA SER A 99 -14.17 -5.81 -7.91
C SER A 99 -12.64 -5.76 -8.00
N HIS A 100 -12.07 -6.46 -8.96
CA HIS A 100 -10.62 -6.48 -9.19
C HIS A 100 -10.07 -5.07 -9.44
N GLU A 101 -10.84 -4.23 -10.12
CA GLU A 101 -10.48 -2.85 -10.41
C GLU A 101 -10.46 -2.01 -9.13
N THR A 102 -11.45 -2.17 -8.26
CA THR A 102 -11.47 -1.51 -6.94
C THR A 102 -10.25 -1.90 -6.10
N TYR A 103 -9.88 -3.19 -6.05
CA TYR A 103 -8.65 -3.60 -5.36
C TYR A 103 -7.40 -2.94 -5.94
N ARG A 104 -7.32 -2.79 -7.26
CA ARG A 104 -6.21 -2.12 -7.93
C ARG A 104 -6.09 -0.67 -7.47
N LEU A 105 -7.20 0.07 -7.45
CA LEU A 105 -7.24 1.46 -6.96
C LEU A 105 -6.79 1.55 -5.49
N LEU A 106 -7.36 0.73 -4.62
CA LEU A 106 -7.06 0.75 -3.20
C LEU A 106 -5.59 0.40 -2.88
N ARG A 107 -4.97 -0.49 -3.65
CA ARG A 107 -3.55 -0.86 -3.46
C ARG A 107 -2.57 0.22 -3.88
N HIS A 108 -2.91 1.03 -4.88
CA HIS A 108 -2.02 2.08 -5.38
C HIS A 108 -2.11 3.38 -4.58
N TYR A 109 -3.18 3.59 -3.85
CA TYR A 109 -3.35 4.79 -3.03
C TYR A 109 -2.41 4.78 -1.81
N PRO A 110 -1.74 5.90 -1.47
CA PRO A 110 -0.72 5.95 -0.43
C PRO A 110 -1.24 5.94 1.01
N TRP A 111 -2.55 6.04 1.23
CA TRP A 111 -3.22 5.99 2.52
C TRP A 111 -2.59 6.89 3.60
N PRO A 112 -2.58 8.23 3.44
CA PRO A 112 -2.03 9.14 4.43
C PRO A 112 -2.68 8.99 5.81
N GLY A 113 -3.98 8.69 5.87
CA GLY A 113 -4.70 8.37 7.10
C GLY A 113 -4.62 6.90 7.53
N ASN A 114 -3.77 6.10 6.86
CA ASN A 114 -3.54 4.69 7.14
C ASN A 114 -4.84 3.87 7.24
N VAL A 115 -4.90 2.92 8.19
CA VAL A 115 -6.05 2.03 8.39
C VAL A 115 -7.34 2.79 8.72
N ARG A 116 -7.24 3.94 9.40
CA ARG A 116 -8.43 4.74 9.74
C ARG A 116 -9.08 5.33 8.49
N GLU A 117 -8.29 5.80 7.54
CA GLU A 117 -8.81 6.32 6.26
C GLU A 117 -9.40 5.19 5.42
N LEU A 118 -8.71 4.06 5.27
CA LEU A 118 -9.22 2.89 4.56
C LEU A 118 -10.56 2.43 5.15
N LYS A 119 -10.63 2.31 6.45
CA LYS A 119 -11.87 1.93 7.17
C LYS A 119 -13.02 2.85 6.83
N ASN A 120 -12.81 4.19 6.87
CA ASN A 120 -13.86 5.17 6.58
C ASN A 120 -14.29 5.11 5.12
N VAL A 121 -13.35 4.91 4.17
CA VAL A 121 -13.65 4.78 2.75
C VAL A 121 -14.52 3.55 2.49
N ILE A 122 -14.15 2.39 3.02
CA ILE A 122 -14.93 1.16 2.84
C ILE A 122 -16.30 1.27 3.52
N GLN A 123 -16.37 1.87 4.70
CA GLN A 123 -17.63 2.12 5.40
C GLN A 123 -18.59 2.95 4.54
N ALA A 124 -18.13 4.08 4.01
CA ALA A 124 -18.93 4.94 3.15
C ALA A 124 -19.35 4.24 1.85
N ALA A 125 -18.43 3.49 1.24
CA ALA A 125 -18.70 2.76 0.02
C ALA A 125 -19.78 1.68 0.21
N VAL A 126 -19.71 0.89 1.28
CA VAL A 126 -20.74 -0.14 1.60
C VAL A 126 -22.10 0.48 1.81
N LEU A 127 -22.20 1.66 2.42
CA LEU A 127 -23.48 2.36 2.59
C LEU A 127 -24.13 2.72 1.24
N MET A 128 -23.33 3.07 0.24
CA MET A 128 -23.81 3.53 -1.08
C MET A 128 -24.10 2.38 -2.05
N VAL A 129 -23.53 1.19 -1.82
CA VAL A 129 -23.73 0.04 -2.71
C VAL A 129 -25.13 -0.54 -2.53
N ASP A 130 -25.83 -0.74 -3.66
CA ASP A 130 -27.12 -1.45 -3.70
C ASP A 130 -27.02 -2.83 -4.37
N GLY A 131 -25.81 -3.32 -4.65
CA GLY A 131 -25.53 -4.60 -5.29
C GLY A 131 -24.67 -5.52 -4.45
N LYS A 132 -24.25 -6.66 -5.06
CA LYS A 132 -23.39 -7.67 -4.41
C LYS A 132 -21.90 -7.39 -4.53
N GLU A 133 -21.51 -6.38 -5.31
CA GLU A 133 -20.11 -6.10 -5.62
C GLU A 133 -19.78 -4.62 -5.43
N LEU A 134 -18.68 -4.36 -4.72
CA LEU A 134 -18.15 -3.01 -4.55
C LEU A 134 -17.32 -2.63 -5.78
N THR A 135 -17.86 -1.73 -6.61
CA THR A 135 -17.23 -1.22 -7.84
C THR A 135 -16.51 0.11 -7.61
N PRO A 136 -15.62 0.56 -8.54
CA PRO A 136 -14.87 1.80 -8.41
C PRO A 136 -15.72 3.07 -8.24
N GLU A 137 -16.94 3.08 -8.74
CA GLU A 137 -17.85 4.23 -8.68
C GLU A 137 -18.20 4.67 -7.25
N PHE A 138 -18.19 3.72 -6.29
CA PHE A 138 -18.43 4.00 -4.88
C PHE A 138 -17.17 4.43 -4.12
N ILE A 139 -16.02 4.42 -4.78
CA ILE A 139 -14.76 4.88 -4.18
C ILE A 139 -14.58 6.38 -4.43
N PRO A 140 -14.17 7.16 -3.42
CA PRO A 140 -13.95 8.60 -3.56
C PRO A 140 -13.03 8.96 -4.73
N GLU A 141 -13.38 10.03 -5.45
CA GLU A 141 -12.66 10.50 -6.65
C GLU A 141 -11.17 10.70 -6.41
N ARG A 142 -10.80 11.29 -5.28
CA ARG A 142 -9.38 11.46 -4.89
C ARG A 142 -8.56 10.16 -4.93
N ILE A 143 -9.19 9.00 -4.70
CA ILE A 143 -8.51 7.69 -4.74
C ILE A 143 -8.50 7.18 -6.19
N ARG A 144 -9.58 7.40 -6.94
CA ARG A 144 -9.66 7.04 -8.35
C ARG A 144 -8.65 7.81 -9.20
N GLU A 145 -8.50 9.11 -8.97
CA GLU A 145 -7.59 9.99 -9.70
C GLU A 145 -6.12 9.83 -9.29
N SER A 146 -5.85 9.39 -8.06
CA SER A 146 -4.48 9.16 -7.58
C SER A 146 -3.82 7.93 -8.22
N THR A 147 -4.62 7.08 -8.84
CA THR A 147 -4.10 6.01 -9.69
C THR A 147 -3.96 6.62 -11.08
N PRO A 148 -2.75 6.70 -11.67
CA PRO A 148 -2.67 7.01 -13.09
C PRO A 148 -3.57 6.00 -13.78
N ILE A 149 -4.61 6.50 -14.47
CA ILE A 149 -5.52 5.69 -15.26
C ILE A 149 -4.65 5.08 -16.36
N ALA A 150 -4.07 3.92 -16.08
CA ALA A 150 -3.76 2.98 -17.12
C ALA A 150 -5.13 2.50 -17.59
N GLU A 151 -5.66 3.23 -18.56
CA GLU A 151 -6.83 2.83 -19.31
C GLU A 151 -6.75 1.34 -19.60
N ASN A 152 -7.88 0.68 -19.37
CA ASN A 152 -8.07 -0.73 -19.63
C ASN A 152 -7.58 -1.12 -21.01
N SER A 153 -6.38 -1.55 -21.04
CA SER A 153 -5.87 -2.51 -22.00
C SER A 153 -4.62 -3.08 -21.34
N SER A 154 -4.47 -4.38 -21.44
CA SER A 154 -3.21 -5.09 -21.30
C SER A 154 -2.19 -4.61 -22.37
N GLU A 155 -2.21 -3.33 -22.66
CA GLU A 155 -1.27 -2.63 -23.51
C GLU A 155 -0.05 -2.27 -22.67
N SER A 156 0.98 -3.07 -22.86
CA SER A 156 2.32 -2.73 -22.44
C SER A 156 2.71 -1.41 -23.11
N VAL A 157 2.59 -0.28 -22.41
CA VAL A 157 2.93 1.03 -22.96
C VAL A 157 4.44 1.08 -23.18
N CYS A 158 4.85 1.19 -24.44
CA CYS A 158 6.21 1.40 -24.80
C CYS A 158 6.50 2.92 -24.72
N SER A 159 7.22 3.37 -23.68
CA SER A 159 7.67 4.77 -23.60
C SER A 159 8.87 4.98 -24.52
N ILE A 160 8.63 5.59 -25.67
CA ILE A 160 9.66 5.94 -26.65
C ILE A 160 10.21 7.32 -26.32
N ARG A 161 11.52 7.44 -26.10
CA ARG A 161 12.18 8.75 -25.93
C ARG A 161 12.33 9.44 -27.29
N LEU A 162 11.96 10.71 -27.37
CA LEU A 162 12.24 11.55 -28.54
C LEU A 162 13.77 11.56 -28.80
N GLY A 163 14.17 11.23 -30.04
CA GLY A 163 15.59 11.07 -30.44
C GLY A 163 16.06 9.61 -30.53
N ALA A 164 15.21 8.63 -30.17
CA ALA A 164 15.53 7.22 -30.43
C ALA A 164 15.45 6.91 -31.92
N THR A 165 16.38 6.06 -32.42
CA THR A 165 16.34 5.62 -33.81
C THR A 165 15.18 4.65 -34.08
N LEU A 166 14.60 4.64 -35.29
CA LEU A 166 13.55 3.71 -35.67
C LEU A 166 13.95 2.24 -35.44
N ASP A 167 15.20 1.91 -35.62
CA ASP A 167 15.74 0.57 -35.43
C ASP A 167 15.70 0.16 -33.94
N SER A 168 16.01 1.07 -33.02
CA SER A 168 15.96 0.84 -31.58
C SER A 168 14.52 0.70 -31.09
N VAL A 169 13.60 1.49 -31.59
CA VAL A 169 12.17 1.44 -31.29
C VAL A 169 11.56 0.12 -31.80
N GLU A 170 11.88 -0.24 -33.02
CA GLU A 170 11.44 -1.49 -33.63
C GLU A 170 11.91 -2.72 -32.84
N LYS A 171 13.18 -2.75 -32.46
CA LYS A 171 13.75 -3.80 -31.63
C LYS A 171 13.00 -3.95 -30.29
N GLU A 172 12.75 -2.84 -29.60
CA GLU A 172 12.07 -2.85 -28.31
C GLU A 172 10.60 -3.27 -28.45
N LEU A 173 9.90 -2.80 -29.46
CA LEU A 173 8.51 -3.17 -29.74
C LEU A 173 8.38 -4.67 -30.04
N ILE A 174 9.27 -5.23 -30.84
CA ILE A 174 9.30 -6.69 -31.11
C ILE A 174 9.58 -7.48 -29.85
N ARG A 175 10.53 -7.02 -29.01
CA ARG A 175 10.88 -7.66 -27.74
C ARG A 175 9.69 -7.72 -26.79
N MET A 176 9.02 -6.57 -26.59
CA MET A 176 7.86 -6.47 -25.71
C MET A 176 6.68 -7.34 -26.21
N THR A 177 6.41 -7.29 -27.51
CA THR A 177 5.33 -8.10 -28.10
C THR A 177 5.60 -9.59 -27.92
N LEU A 178 6.84 -10.06 -28.12
CA LEU A 178 7.22 -11.45 -27.91
C LEU A 178 7.09 -11.88 -26.44
N THR A 179 7.46 -11.01 -25.51
CA THR A 179 7.30 -11.26 -24.08
C THR A 179 5.80 -11.37 -23.71
N HIS A 180 4.99 -10.45 -24.21
CA HIS A 180 3.53 -10.43 -23.99
C HIS A 180 2.84 -11.71 -24.49
N VAL A 181 3.22 -12.20 -25.68
CA VAL A 181 2.65 -13.44 -26.26
C VAL A 181 3.42 -14.71 -25.85
N ARG A 182 4.26 -14.64 -24.82
CA ARG A 182 5.06 -15.76 -24.29
C ARG A 182 5.82 -16.52 -25.38
N GLY A 183 6.41 -15.79 -26.32
CA GLY A 183 7.21 -16.36 -27.42
C GLY A 183 6.41 -16.91 -28.61
N ASN A 184 5.11 -16.74 -28.67
CA ASN A 184 4.28 -17.19 -29.80
C ASN A 184 4.48 -16.27 -31.02
N LYS A 185 5.39 -16.66 -31.91
CA LYS A 185 5.76 -15.88 -33.10
C LYS A 185 4.62 -15.67 -34.09
N LYS A 186 3.63 -16.59 -34.13
CA LYS A 186 2.46 -16.45 -35.01
C LYS A 186 1.58 -15.30 -34.53
N LEU A 187 1.32 -15.27 -33.23
CA LEU A 187 0.49 -14.24 -32.60
C LEU A 187 1.23 -12.89 -32.59
N ALA A 188 2.54 -12.88 -32.30
CA ALA A 188 3.35 -11.69 -32.36
C ALA A 188 3.33 -11.02 -33.74
N ALA A 189 3.47 -11.79 -34.83
CA ALA A 189 3.40 -11.27 -36.18
C ALA A 189 2.02 -10.65 -36.50
N SER A 190 0.95 -11.26 -36.02
CA SER A 190 -0.42 -10.74 -36.15
C SER A 190 -0.62 -9.42 -35.42
N ILE A 191 -0.14 -9.31 -34.17
CA ILE A 191 -0.23 -8.07 -33.36
C ILE A 191 0.59 -6.94 -33.98
N LEU A 192 1.78 -7.24 -34.48
CA LEU A 192 2.67 -6.26 -35.12
C LEU A 192 2.24 -5.88 -36.56
N GLY A 193 1.21 -6.49 -37.10
CA GLY A 193 0.71 -6.24 -38.45
C GLY A 193 1.71 -6.63 -39.56
N ILE A 194 2.65 -7.55 -39.28
CA ILE A 194 3.69 -7.94 -40.24
C ILE A 194 3.59 -9.45 -40.59
N SER A 195 4.12 -9.83 -41.75
CA SER A 195 4.20 -11.24 -42.12
C SER A 195 5.15 -12.01 -41.21
N ARG A 196 4.90 -13.31 -40.99
CA ARG A 196 5.80 -14.17 -40.20
C ARG A 196 7.22 -14.14 -40.74
N ARG A 197 7.41 -14.11 -42.06
CA ARG A 197 8.73 -14.04 -42.73
C ARG A 197 9.44 -12.72 -42.40
N ALA A 198 8.71 -11.60 -42.40
CA ALA A 198 9.25 -10.30 -41.99
C ALA A 198 9.66 -10.29 -40.50
N LEU A 199 8.84 -10.85 -39.59
CA LEU A 199 9.21 -10.97 -38.19
C LEU A 199 10.50 -11.81 -38.01
N TYR A 200 10.62 -12.96 -38.68
CA TYR A 200 11.83 -13.77 -38.61
C TYR A 200 13.10 -13.01 -39.11
N ASN A 201 12.99 -12.26 -40.19
CA ASN A 201 14.10 -11.45 -40.70
C ASN A 201 14.51 -10.36 -39.69
N LYS A 202 13.52 -9.70 -39.04
CA LYS A 202 13.76 -8.69 -38.01
C LYS A 202 14.35 -9.30 -36.74
N LEU A 203 13.89 -10.44 -36.29
CA LEU A 203 14.49 -11.18 -35.17
C LEU A 203 15.96 -11.58 -35.44
N LYS A 204 16.29 -11.96 -36.69
CA LYS A 204 17.65 -12.27 -37.11
C LYS A 204 18.51 -11.02 -37.09
N ARG A 205 18.00 -9.89 -37.62
CA ARG A 205 18.69 -8.60 -37.68
C ARG A 205 19.01 -8.06 -36.29
N HIS A 206 18.08 -8.16 -35.33
CA HIS A 206 18.24 -7.63 -33.98
C HIS A 206 18.81 -8.63 -32.97
N HIS A 207 19.26 -9.81 -33.40
CA HIS A 207 19.81 -10.89 -32.55
C HIS A 207 18.86 -11.32 -31.40
N LEU A 208 17.55 -11.27 -31.62
CA LEU A 208 16.54 -11.59 -30.61
C LEU A 208 16.10 -13.09 -30.61
N PHE A 209 16.88 -13.97 -31.22
CA PHE A 209 16.55 -15.40 -31.34
C PHE A 209 16.55 -16.15 -29.99
N CYS A 210 17.22 -15.63 -28.96
CA CYS A 210 17.44 -16.33 -27.69
C CYS A 210 16.36 -16.09 -26.63
N LEU A 211 15.27 -15.38 -26.93
CA LEU A 211 14.15 -15.15 -26.02
C LEU A 211 13.10 -16.27 -26.03
N CYS A 212 13.46 -17.44 -26.53
CA CYS A 212 12.58 -18.60 -26.54
C CYS A 212 12.84 -19.47 -25.30
N THR A 213 11.92 -19.46 -24.34
CA THR A 213 11.59 -20.47 -23.31
C THR A 213 12.55 -20.77 -22.15
N LEU A 214 13.79 -20.28 -22.07
CA LEU A 214 14.71 -20.70 -20.98
C LEU A 214 15.35 -19.56 -20.17
N CYS A 215 15.23 -18.29 -20.54
CA CYS A 215 15.80 -17.16 -19.77
C CYS A 215 14.83 -16.46 -18.81
N ALA A 216 13.56 -16.86 -18.73
CA ALA A 216 12.61 -16.27 -17.79
C ALA A 216 12.77 -16.80 -16.35
N GLN A 217 13.58 -17.83 -16.11
CA GLN A 217 13.81 -18.43 -14.78
C GLN A 217 15.14 -18.03 -14.12
N ALA A 218 16.01 -17.29 -14.80
CA ALA A 218 17.33 -16.93 -14.27
C ALA A 218 17.45 -15.49 -13.74
N LEU A 219 16.34 -14.75 -13.60
CA LEU A 219 16.33 -13.36 -13.06
C LEU A 219 15.46 -13.23 -11.79
N VAL A 220 15.16 -14.37 -11.14
CA VAL A 220 14.55 -14.41 -9.79
C VAL A 220 15.38 -15.41 -8.98
N SER A 221 16.60 -15.03 -8.67
CA SER A 221 17.42 -15.60 -7.61
C SER A 221 18.15 -14.46 -6.93
#